data_5872aec1d21da4a87af7abca0eacd204
#
_entry.id   5872aec1d21da4a87af7abca0eacd204
#
_cell.length_a   1.000
_cell.length_b   1.000
_cell.length_c   1.000
_cell.angle_alpha   90.00
_cell.angle_beta   90.00
_cell.angle_gamma   90.00
#
_symmetry.space_group_name_H-M   'P 1'
#
loop_
_entity.id
_entity.type
_entity.pdbx_description
1 polymer ?
#
loop_
_entity_poly.entity_id
_entity_poly.type
_entity_poly.pdbx_seq_one_letter_code
_entity_poly.pdbx_strand_id
1 'polypeptide(L)'
;MNKQRYFKEGIIGDKDGTLALMGRLCGDCGKKSFPPTELCPYCASDKLENVFLEDEVTVLAATITRAPAPPYDPPFTMAIVDMEDEIRTIGRVETDEDMKIKKGDKLAVKFGKLYEETVFNKKMKSKETIDVIGYYFVPKG
;
A
#
# COMPACT_ATOMS: atom_id res chain seq x y z
N MET A 1 10.39 18.31 13.06
CA MET A 1 9.46 17.26 12.60
C MET A 1 9.10 17.49 11.14
N ASN A 2 9.25 16.47 10.30
CA ASN A 2 8.90 16.60 8.90
C ASN A 2 7.39 16.64 8.73
N LYS A 3 6.93 17.37 7.71
CA LYS A 3 5.53 17.27 7.29
C LYS A 3 5.28 15.87 6.76
N GLN A 4 4.03 15.44 6.79
CA GLN A 4 3.63 14.12 6.33
C GLN A 4 2.58 14.23 5.24
N ARG A 5 2.61 13.30 4.29
CA ARG A 5 1.53 13.10 3.33
C ARG A 5 1.34 11.61 3.08
N TYR A 6 0.14 11.23 2.70
CA TYR A 6 -0.11 9.85 2.28
C TYR A 6 0.40 9.64 0.85
N PHE A 7 0.95 8.47 0.60
CA PHE A 7 1.38 8.04 -0.74
C PHE A 7 0.24 8.18 -1.74
N LYS A 8 -0.95 7.78 -1.34
CA LYS A 8 -2.17 7.94 -2.11
C LYS A 8 -3.32 8.19 -1.14
N GLU A 9 -4.08 9.24 -1.39
CA GLU A 9 -5.23 9.54 -0.54
C GLU A 9 -6.38 8.57 -0.78
N GLY A 10 -7.15 8.30 0.29
CA GLY A 10 -8.35 7.49 0.23
C GLY A 10 -8.14 6.00 0.36
N ILE A 11 -6.88 5.53 0.45
CA ILE A 11 -6.61 4.08 0.56
C ILE A 11 -6.37 3.62 1.99
N ILE A 12 -6.19 4.55 2.92
CA ILE A 12 -5.95 4.24 4.33
C ILE A 12 -7.03 4.92 5.16
N GLY A 13 -7.69 4.15 6.00
CA GLY A 13 -8.71 4.67 6.90
C GLY A 13 -8.48 4.24 8.34
N ASP A 14 -9.22 4.84 9.24
CA ASP A 14 -9.16 4.54 10.67
C ASP A 14 -10.31 3.60 11.03
N LYS A 15 -9.96 2.40 11.44
CA LYS A 15 -10.90 1.40 11.90
C LYS A 15 -10.76 1.28 13.42
N ASP A 16 -11.59 2.02 14.14
CA ASP A 16 -11.62 1.98 15.61
C ASP A 16 -10.25 2.23 16.26
N GLY A 17 -9.53 3.25 15.76
CA GLY A 17 -8.22 3.61 16.29
C GLY A 17 -7.05 2.87 15.64
N THR A 18 -7.32 1.94 14.73
CA THR A 18 -6.31 1.18 14.00
C THR A 18 -6.37 1.50 12.52
N LEU A 19 -5.23 1.74 11.89
CA LEU A 19 -5.19 1.99 10.46
C LEU A 19 -5.48 0.70 9.69
N ALA A 20 -6.24 0.82 8.60
CA ALA A 20 -6.57 -0.29 7.72
C ALA A 20 -6.65 0.19 6.28
N LEU A 21 -6.42 -0.72 5.34
CA LEU A 21 -6.62 -0.40 3.93
C LEU A 21 -8.10 -0.29 3.63
N MET A 22 -8.46 0.68 2.80
CA MET A 22 -9.84 0.90 2.37
C MET A 22 -10.00 0.53 0.91
N GLY A 23 -11.02 -0.27 0.65
CA GLY A 23 -11.48 -0.57 -0.70
C GLY A 23 -12.91 -0.12 -0.88
N ARG A 24 -13.52 -0.58 -1.98
CA ARG A 24 -14.93 -0.33 -2.28
C ARG A 24 -15.68 -1.63 -2.43
N LEU A 25 -16.89 -1.67 -1.91
CA LEU A 25 -17.82 -2.78 -2.11
C LEU A 25 -18.93 -2.30 -3.05
N CYS A 26 -19.13 -3.02 -4.16
CA CYS A 26 -20.18 -2.68 -5.11
C CYS A 26 -21.52 -3.23 -4.65
N GLY A 27 -22.54 -2.36 -4.58
CA GLY A 27 -23.89 -2.76 -4.22
C GLY A 27 -24.62 -3.54 -5.31
N ASP A 28 -24.15 -3.46 -6.55
CA ASP A 28 -24.79 -4.15 -7.68
C ASP A 28 -24.20 -5.54 -7.94
N CYS A 29 -22.87 -5.67 -8.01
CA CYS A 29 -22.25 -6.97 -8.29
C CYS A 29 -21.68 -7.67 -7.07
N GLY A 30 -21.61 -7.00 -5.92
CA GLY A 30 -21.14 -7.59 -4.68
C GLY A 30 -19.62 -7.78 -4.57
N LYS A 31 -18.85 -7.31 -5.53
CA LYS A 31 -17.40 -7.46 -5.52
C LYS A 31 -16.72 -6.30 -4.84
N LYS A 32 -15.60 -6.59 -4.18
CA LYS A 32 -14.74 -5.59 -3.60
C LYS A 32 -13.62 -5.23 -4.57
N SER A 33 -13.15 -3.99 -4.50
CA SER A 33 -12.04 -3.50 -5.34
C SER A 33 -11.07 -2.66 -4.54
N PHE A 34 -9.83 -2.62 -4.97
CA PHE A 34 -8.75 -1.83 -4.39
C PHE A 34 -7.74 -1.50 -5.50
N PRO A 35 -7.25 -0.29 -5.59
CA PRO A 35 -7.58 0.88 -4.76
C PRO A 35 -9.00 1.41 -5.06
N PRO A 36 -9.55 2.29 -4.19
CA PRO A 36 -10.88 2.83 -4.40
C PRO A 36 -11.00 3.61 -5.72
N THR A 37 -12.10 3.37 -6.42
CA THR A 37 -12.41 4.03 -7.69
C THR A 37 -13.81 4.63 -7.63
N GLU A 38 -14.14 5.52 -8.55
CA GLU A 38 -15.47 6.14 -8.61
C GLU A 38 -16.53 5.20 -9.17
N LEU A 39 -16.10 4.28 -10.04
CA LEU A 39 -16.97 3.28 -10.63
C LEU A 39 -16.41 1.90 -10.37
N CYS A 40 -17.30 0.91 -10.25
CA CYS A 40 -16.88 -0.48 -10.07
C CYS A 40 -16.08 -0.94 -11.29
N PRO A 41 -14.85 -1.48 -11.10
CA PRO A 41 -14.05 -1.93 -12.23
C PRO A 41 -14.60 -3.20 -12.90
N TYR A 42 -15.58 -3.87 -12.29
CA TYR A 42 -16.16 -5.10 -12.81
C TYR A 42 -17.48 -4.88 -13.54
N CYS A 43 -18.34 -3.97 -13.07
CA CYS A 43 -19.67 -3.77 -13.66
C CYS A 43 -19.99 -2.30 -13.95
N ALA A 44 -19.05 -1.38 -13.69
CA ALA A 44 -19.18 0.05 -13.93
C ALA A 44 -20.29 0.74 -13.14
N SER A 45 -20.80 0.11 -12.07
CA SER A 45 -21.78 0.74 -11.19
C SER A 45 -21.17 1.88 -10.38
N ASP A 46 -21.96 2.89 -10.06
CA ASP A 46 -21.58 3.95 -9.13
C ASP A 46 -22.06 3.70 -7.69
N LYS A 47 -22.71 2.57 -7.45
CA LYS A 47 -23.22 2.20 -6.13
C LYS A 47 -22.13 1.54 -5.30
N LEU A 48 -21.14 2.34 -4.93
CA LEU A 48 -19.97 1.86 -4.17
C LEU A 48 -20.00 2.40 -2.75
N GLU A 49 -19.59 1.55 -1.80
CA GLU A 49 -19.39 1.98 -0.42
C GLU A 49 -17.99 1.64 0.05
N ASN A 50 -17.48 2.42 0.97
CA ASN A 50 -16.16 2.18 1.55
C ASN A 50 -16.20 0.99 2.48
N VAL A 51 -15.22 0.11 2.37
CA VAL A 51 -15.06 -1.03 3.26
C VAL A 51 -13.60 -1.15 3.68
N PHE A 52 -13.37 -1.66 4.89
CA PHE A 52 -12.01 -1.97 5.32
C PHE A 52 -11.63 -3.35 4.85
N LEU A 53 -10.38 -3.48 4.42
CA LEU A 53 -9.82 -4.75 3.96
C LEU A 53 -9.04 -5.41 5.09
N GLU A 54 -8.88 -6.73 4.99
CA GLU A 54 -8.11 -7.49 5.97
C GLU A 54 -6.63 -7.14 5.88
N ASP A 55 -5.92 -7.36 6.98
CA ASP A 55 -4.49 -7.01 7.10
C ASP A 55 -3.56 -8.18 6.79
N GLU A 56 -4.08 -9.33 6.37
CA GLU A 56 -3.29 -10.47 5.96
C GLU A 56 -3.37 -10.67 4.45
N VAL A 57 -2.21 -10.87 3.83
CA VAL A 57 -2.11 -11.07 2.38
C VAL A 57 -1.26 -12.30 2.08
N THR A 58 -1.46 -12.88 0.90
CA THR A 58 -0.71 -14.06 0.45
C THR A 58 0.16 -13.69 -0.75
N VAL A 59 1.43 -14.05 -0.70
CA VAL A 59 2.37 -13.75 -1.77
C VAL A 59 2.06 -14.58 -3.02
N LEU A 60 1.94 -13.92 -4.16
CA LEU A 60 1.87 -14.57 -5.47
C LEU A 60 3.24 -14.63 -6.13
N ALA A 61 4.00 -13.54 -6.04
CA ALA A 61 5.34 -13.46 -6.58
C ALA A 61 6.11 -12.38 -5.84
N ALA A 62 7.42 -12.54 -5.76
CA ALA A 62 8.28 -11.54 -5.12
C ALA A 62 9.58 -11.43 -5.89
N THR A 63 10.17 -10.24 -5.84
CA THR A 63 11.44 -9.96 -6.48
C THR A 63 12.26 -9.01 -5.61
N ILE A 64 13.59 -9.12 -5.74
CA ILE A 64 14.51 -8.21 -5.07
C ILE A 64 15.04 -7.24 -6.12
N THR A 65 14.82 -5.96 -5.89
CA THR A 65 15.34 -4.91 -6.76
C THR A 65 16.71 -4.49 -6.25
N ARG A 66 17.72 -4.62 -7.11
CA ARG A 66 19.11 -4.32 -6.76
C ARG A 66 19.64 -3.09 -7.48
N ALA A 67 18.99 -2.67 -8.56
CA ALA A 67 19.33 -1.46 -9.29
C ALA A 67 18.71 -0.23 -8.63
N PRO A 68 19.30 0.97 -8.84
CA PRO A 68 18.66 2.19 -8.33
C PRO A 68 17.23 2.34 -8.85
N ALA A 69 16.29 2.55 -7.94
CA ALA A 69 14.87 2.68 -8.26
C ALA A 69 14.23 3.70 -7.32
N PRO A 70 14.56 5.00 -7.49
CA PRO A 70 13.96 6.01 -6.63
C PRO A 70 12.43 5.88 -6.57
N PRO A 71 11.79 6.16 -5.42
CA PRO A 71 12.38 6.79 -4.23
C PRO A 71 12.98 5.81 -3.20
N TYR A 72 13.06 4.53 -3.52
CA TYR A 72 13.57 3.53 -2.58
C TYR A 72 15.06 3.27 -2.82
N ASP A 73 15.78 3.00 -1.73
CA ASP A 73 17.18 2.61 -1.79
C ASP A 73 17.30 1.10 -1.98
N PRO A 74 18.07 0.63 -3.00
CA PRO A 74 18.27 -0.79 -3.19
C PRO A 74 19.28 -1.35 -2.16
N PRO A 75 19.26 -2.66 -1.85
CA PRO A 75 18.24 -3.61 -2.34
C PRO A 75 16.93 -3.51 -1.56
N PHE A 76 15.82 -3.75 -2.24
CA PHE A 76 14.54 -3.85 -1.58
C PHE A 76 13.68 -4.93 -2.25
N THR A 77 12.74 -5.48 -1.48
CA THR A 77 11.87 -6.55 -1.95
C THR A 77 10.50 -5.99 -2.28
N MET A 78 9.99 -6.35 -3.45
CA MET A 78 8.61 -6.05 -3.86
C MET A 78 7.86 -7.36 -4.02
N ALA A 79 6.59 -7.37 -3.65
CA ALA A 79 5.76 -8.55 -3.79
C ALA A 79 4.42 -8.20 -4.42
N ILE A 80 3.94 -9.10 -5.27
CA ILE A 80 2.55 -9.09 -5.74
C ILE A 80 1.81 -10.03 -4.80
N VAL A 81 0.73 -9.55 -4.22
CA VAL A 81 0.00 -10.27 -3.19
C VAL A 81 -1.48 -10.36 -3.53
N ASP A 82 -2.12 -11.44 -3.09
CA ASP A 82 -3.57 -11.57 -3.06
C ASP A 82 -4.07 -11.11 -1.70
N MET A 83 -5.01 -10.22 -1.75
CA MET A 83 -5.80 -9.80 -0.60
C MET A 83 -7.11 -10.59 -0.59
N GLU A 84 -8.08 -10.18 0.20
CA GLU A 84 -9.40 -10.81 0.18
C GLU A 84 -10.14 -10.55 -1.14
N ASP A 85 -11.09 -11.43 -1.48
CA ASP A 85 -11.97 -11.30 -2.65
C ASP A 85 -11.23 -11.09 -3.98
N GLU A 86 -10.11 -11.82 -4.17
CA GLU A 86 -9.34 -11.79 -5.41
C GLU A 86 -8.71 -10.43 -5.74
N ILE A 87 -8.61 -9.56 -4.75
CA ILE A 87 -7.93 -8.28 -4.92
C ILE A 87 -6.43 -8.53 -4.94
N ARG A 88 -5.75 -8.04 -5.97
CA ARG A 88 -4.30 -8.13 -6.10
C ARG A 88 -3.68 -6.74 -6.03
N THR A 89 -2.57 -6.64 -5.34
CA THR A 89 -1.82 -5.39 -5.30
C THR A 89 -0.33 -5.68 -5.20
N ILE A 90 0.46 -4.64 -5.32
CA ILE A 90 1.91 -4.73 -5.21
C ILE A 90 2.38 -3.80 -4.09
N GLY A 91 3.40 -4.21 -3.37
CA GLY A 91 3.97 -3.37 -2.34
C GLY A 91 5.34 -3.83 -1.92
N ARG A 92 6.02 -2.96 -1.19
CA ARG A 92 7.33 -3.26 -0.63
C ARG A 92 7.18 -4.19 0.57
N VAL A 93 8.08 -5.16 0.66
CA VAL A 93 8.18 -6.03 1.82
C VAL A 93 9.37 -5.60 2.65
N GLU A 94 9.13 -5.24 3.90
CA GLU A 94 10.18 -4.92 4.84
C GLU A 94 10.65 -6.21 5.49
N THR A 95 11.84 -6.64 5.14
CA THR A 95 12.39 -7.92 5.56
C THR A 95 13.91 -7.84 5.58
N ASP A 96 14.55 -8.78 6.28
CA ASP A 96 15.99 -8.91 6.25
C ASP A 96 16.46 -9.40 4.88
N GLU A 97 17.66 -8.96 4.45
CA GLU A 97 18.20 -9.30 3.14
C GLU A 97 18.29 -10.81 2.89
N ASP A 98 18.52 -11.58 3.94
CA ASP A 98 18.65 -13.03 3.84
C ASP A 98 17.33 -13.76 3.82
N MET A 99 16.25 -13.08 4.10
CA MET A 99 14.93 -13.69 4.13
C MET A 99 14.32 -13.75 2.73
N LYS A 100 14.11 -14.95 2.24
CA LYS A 100 13.50 -15.16 0.92
C LYS A 100 11.98 -15.23 1.03
N ILE A 101 11.34 -14.30 0.37
CA ILE A 101 9.87 -14.27 0.26
C ILE A 101 9.49 -15.06 -0.99
N LYS A 102 8.54 -15.99 -0.86
CA LYS A 102 8.15 -16.87 -1.95
C LYS A 102 6.63 -17.00 -2.02
N LYS A 103 6.16 -17.50 -3.15
CA LYS A 103 4.73 -17.75 -3.38
C LYS A 103 4.13 -18.60 -2.26
N GLY A 104 2.99 -18.15 -1.76
CA GLY A 104 2.28 -18.83 -0.67
C GLY A 104 2.59 -18.29 0.71
N ASP A 105 3.63 -17.51 0.87
CA ASP A 105 3.96 -16.91 2.16
C ASP A 105 2.87 -15.92 2.58
N LYS A 106 2.62 -15.85 3.89
CA LYS A 106 1.67 -14.90 4.47
C LYS A 106 2.42 -13.68 4.96
N LEU A 107 1.89 -12.51 4.62
CA LEU A 107 2.42 -11.24 5.07
C LEU A 107 1.33 -10.44 5.79
N ALA A 108 1.76 -9.54 6.67
CA ALA A 108 0.86 -8.61 7.32
C ALA A 108 1.02 -7.22 6.69
N VAL A 109 -0.08 -6.48 6.59
CA VAL A 109 -0.07 -5.10 6.13
C VAL A 109 0.27 -4.20 7.32
N LYS A 110 1.26 -3.33 7.13
CA LYS A 110 1.65 -2.32 8.11
C LYS A 110 1.59 -0.94 7.47
N PHE A 111 1.54 0.07 8.29
CA PHE A 111 1.44 1.45 7.84
C PHE A 111 2.55 2.26 8.47
N GLY A 112 3.16 3.12 7.67
CA GLY A 112 4.23 3.95 8.16
C GLY A 112 4.92 4.69 7.03
N LYS A 113 6.08 5.25 7.35
CA LYS A 113 6.86 6.01 6.40
C LYS A 113 7.47 5.08 5.35
N LEU A 114 7.19 5.37 4.06
CA LEU A 114 7.77 4.64 2.94
C LEU A 114 9.10 5.24 2.53
N TYR A 115 9.15 6.56 2.40
CA TYR A 115 10.34 7.29 1.98
C TYR A 115 10.15 8.77 2.31
N GLU A 116 11.23 9.54 2.14
CA GLU A 116 11.19 10.99 2.27
C GLU A 116 11.28 11.61 0.88
N GLU A 117 10.57 12.72 0.67
CA GLU A 117 10.78 13.52 -0.52
C GLU A 117 11.15 14.94 -0.13
N THR A 118 11.99 15.57 -0.94
CA THR A 118 12.41 16.95 -0.73
C THR A 118 11.71 17.81 -1.77
N VAL A 119 10.98 18.83 -1.30
CA VAL A 119 10.29 19.77 -2.16
C VAL A 119 10.78 21.17 -1.85
N PHE A 120 10.77 22.02 -2.88
CA PHE A 120 11.16 23.42 -2.72
C PHE A 120 9.94 24.27 -2.41
N ASN A 121 9.98 24.96 -1.28
CA ASN A 121 8.91 25.89 -0.88
C ASN A 121 9.25 27.27 -1.44
N LYS A 122 8.51 27.71 -2.45
CA LYS A 122 8.74 28.99 -3.13
C LYS A 122 8.50 30.19 -2.22
N LYS A 123 7.56 30.08 -1.29
CA LYS A 123 7.25 31.19 -0.36
C LYS A 123 8.35 31.43 0.63
N MET A 124 8.95 30.38 1.15
CA MET A 124 10.02 30.46 2.14
C MET A 124 11.41 30.37 1.54
N LYS A 125 11.51 30.15 0.22
CA LYS A 125 12.76 29.97 -0.51
C LYS A 125 13.68 28.93 0.15
N SER A 126 13.07 27.84 0.63
CA SER A 126 13.78 26.78 1.34
C SER A 126 13.30 25.42 0.88
N LYS A 127 14.11 24.39 1.13
CA LYS A 127 13.73 23.01 0.90
C LYS A 127 13.02 22.47 2.12
N GLU A 128 11.96 21.71 1.89
CA GLU A 128 11.23 21.00 2.95
C GLU A 128 11.32 19.51 2.71
N THR A 129 11.45 18.74 3.79
CA THR A 129 11.40 17.29 3.74
C THR A 129 10.03 16.83 4.16
N ILE A 130 9.43 15.97 3.36
CA ILE A 130 8.09 15.41 3.60
C ILE A 130 8.22 13.91 3.74
N ASP A 131 7.67 13.37 4.84
CA ASP A 131 7.56 11.93 5.05
C ASP A 131 6.35 11.42 4.28
N VAL A 132 6.58 10.46 3.38
CA VAL A 132 5.50 9.85 2.61
C VAL A 132 5.04 8.60 3.33
N ILE A 133 3.79 8.59 3.75
CA ILE A 133 3.19 7.53 4.55
C ILE A 133 2.33 6.65 3.65
N GLY A 134 2.48 5.35 3.80
CA GLY A 134 1.67 4.41 3.06
C GLY A 134 1.67 3.05 3.71
N TYR A 135 1.33 2.05 2.94
CA TYR A 135 1.34 0.67 3.42
C TYR A 135 2.57 -0.07 2.90
N TYR A 136 2.97 -1.07 3.65
CA TYR A 136 4.01 -2.01 3.25
C TYR A 136 3.69 -3.35 3.92
N PHE A 137 4.43 -4.39 3.56
CA PHE A 137 4.17 -5.72 4.07
C PHE A 137 5.33 -6.18 4.94
N VAL A 138 5.01 -6.95 5.97
CA VAL A 138 6.01 -7.59 6.82
C VAL A 138 5.72 -9.09 6.90
N PRO A 139 6.75 -9.95 6.98
CA PRO A 139 6.52 -11.38 7.12
C PRO A 139 5.75 -11.70 8.40
N LYS A 140 4.79 -12.60 8.28
CA LYS A 140 4.10 -13.17 9.43
C LYS A 140 4.92 -14.34 9.93
N GLY A 141 5.48 -14.12 11.08
CA GLY A 141 6.38 -15.07 11.64
C GLY A 141 5.86 -16.16 12.44
#